data_babc1d7360a4f795faab561ac8512b68
#
_entry.id   babc1d7360a4f795faab561ac8512b68
#
_cell.length_a   1.000
_cell.length_b   1.000
_cell.length_c   1.000
_cell.angle_alpha   90.00
_cell.angle_beta   90.00
_cell.angle_gamma   90.00
#
_symmetry.space_group_name_H-M   'P 1'
#
loop_
_entity.id
_entity.type
_entity.pdbx_description
1 polymer ?
#
loop_
_entity_poly.entity_id
_entity_poly.type
_entity_poly.pdbx_seq_one_letter_code
_entity_poly.pdbx_strand_id
1 'polypeptide(L)'
;MQIIFLHHSSFLVEVDDKVLIFDYFDGDKVNGFTFTGKIPEYEPDTKIYMFASHSHKDHYDMDILRLAEKYPNIKYVLSKDIKISPNFLKKHGIDPKVREKVTFVSPERKYKVDDLNIKTLREKAGFSVKEL
;
A
#
# COMPACT_ATOMS: atom_id res chain seq x y z
N MET A 1 2.34 -0.35 -19.71
CA MET A 1 2.34 -0.87 -18.33
C MET A 1 3.68 -1.50 -18.01
N GLN A 2 4.26 -1.15 -16.87
CA GLN A 2 5.53 -1.70 -16.43
C GLN A 2 5.35 -2.34 -15.06
N ILE A 3 5.91 -3.54 -14.87
CA ILE A 3 5.86 -4.26 -13.59
C ILE A 3 7.27 -4.38 -13.07
N ILE A 4 7.49 -3.89 -11.85
CA ILE A 4 8.80 -3.93 -11.19
C ILE A 4 8.69 -4.79 -9.94
N PHE A 5 9.47 -5.87 -9.89
CA PHE A 5 9.57 -6.69 -8.69
C PHE A 5 10.50 -5.99 -7.69
N LEU A 6 10.00 -5.74 -6.49
CA LEU A 6 10.79 -5.07 -5.45
C LEU A 6 11.52 -6.07 -4.56
N HIS A 7 10.78 -6.95 -3.91
CA HIS A 7 11.34 -8.03 -3.10
C HIS A 7 10.21 -8.90 -2.56
N HIS A 8 10.52 -10.13 -2.20
CA HIS A 8 9.58 -11.11 -1.60
C HIS A 8 8.26 -11.15 -2.40
N SER A 9 7.15 -10.72 -1.80
CA SER A 9 5.85 -10.63 -2.48
C SER A 9 5.50 -9.20 -2.88
N SER A 10 6.44 -8.27 -2.75
CA SER A 10 6.21 -6.85 -3.04
C SER A 10 6.55 -6.53 -4.50
N PHE A 11 5.65 -5.84 -5.17
CA PHE A 11 5.91 -5.39 -6.53
C PHE A 11 5.18 -4.08 -6.81
N LEU A 12 5.61 -3.43 -7.88
CA LEU A 12 5.10 -2.13 -8.28
C LEU A 12 4.66 -2.21 -9.74
N VAL A 13 3.49 -1.65 -10.03
CA VAL A 13 2.95 -1.60 -11.38
C VAL A 13 2.76 -0.14 -11.78
N GLU A 14 3.41 0.27 -12.87
CA GLU A 14 3.19 1.56 -13.47
C GLU A 14 2.25 1.39 -14.64
N VAL A 15 1.10 2.03 -14.59
CA VAL A 15 0.08 1.94 -15.64
C VAL A 15 -0.54 3.31 -15.86
N ASP A 16 -0.44 3.81 -17.08
CA ASP A 16 -0.90 5.15 -17.46
C ASP A 16 -0.33 6.22 -16.52
N ASP A 17 -1.19 6.96 -15.81
CA ASP A 17 -0.79 8.00 -14.87
C ASP A 17 -0.75 7.53 -13.42
N LYS A 18 -0.80 6.21 -13.20
CA LYS A 18 -0.92 5.63 -11.86
C LYS A 18 0.26 4.73 -11.52
N VAL A 19 0.56 4.65 -10.23
CA VAL A 19 1.54 3.73 -9.67
C VAL A 19 0.83 2.90 -8.60
N LEU A 20 0.83 1.57 -8.76
CA LEU A 20 0.24 0.66 -7.79
C LEU A 20 1.37 -0.12 -7.11
N ILE A 21 1.41 -0.10 -5.80
CA ILE A 21 2.47 -0.75 -5.01
C ILE A 21 1.81 -1.76 -4.07
N PHE A 22 2.25 -3.01 -4.15
CA PHE A 22 1.64 -4.12 -3.40
C PHE A 22 2.58 -4.66 -2.34
N ASP A 23 2.08 -4.75 -1.10
CA ASP A 23 2.73 -5.42 0.04
C ASP A 23 4.17 -4.97 0.25
N TYR A 24 4.40 -3.65 0.19
CA TYR A 24 5.73 -3.09 0.40
C TYR A 24 6.10 -3.07 1.90
N PHE A 25 7.33 -3.47 2.19
CA PHE A 25 7.92 -3.34 3.52
C PHE A 25 9.42 -3.09 3.37
N ASP A 26 10.03 -2.52 4.41
CA ASP A 26 11.47 -2.36 4.45
C ASP A 26 12.10 -3.69 4.88
N GLY A 27 12.81 -4.34 3.96
CA GLY A 27 13.42 -5.64 4.22
C GLY A 27 14.45 -5.63 5.35
N ASP A 28 15.04 -4.46 5.62
CA ASP A 28 15.99 -4.33 6.73
C ASP A 28 15.33 -4.53 8.09
N LYS A 29 14.00 -4.42 8.16
CA LYS A 29 13.23 -4.63 9.39
C LYS A 29 12.81 -6.09 9.60
N VAL A 30 13.06 -6.96 8.63
CA VAL A 30 12.64 -8.36 8.67
C VAL A 30 13.86 -9.25 8.64
N ASN A 31 14.00 -10.10 9.68
CA ASN A 31 15.14 -11.01 9.79
C ASN A 31 15.21 -11.97 8.59
N GLY A 32 16.42 -12.17 8.10
CA GLY A 32 16.67 -13.10 6.99
C GLY A 32 16.63 -12.48 5.60
N PHE A 33 16.24 -11.21 5.48
CA PHE A 33 16.28 -10.51 4.20
C PHE A 33 17.62 -9.80 4.02
N THR A 34 18.24 -10.04 2.88
CA THR A 34 19.52 -9.42 2.53
C THR A 34 19.42 -8.47 1.34
N PHE A 35 18.25 -8.44 0.69
CA PHE A 35 17.99 -7.59 -0.47
C PHE A 35 16.66 -6.89 -0.29
N THR A 36 16.62 -5.59 -0.59
CA THR A 36 15.39 -4.80 -0.59
C THR A 36 15.33 -3.94 -1.84
N GLY A 37 14.22 -4.03 -2.57
CA GLY A 37 13.92 -3.10 -3.64
C GLY A 37 13.46 -1.78 -3.03
N LYS A 38 13.78 -0.68 -3.70
CA LYS A 38 13.34 0.65 -3.27
C LYS A 38 12.26 1.16 -4.21
N ILE A 39 11.33 1.94 -3.65
CA ILE A 39 10.34 2.64 -4.45
C ILE A 39 11.08 3.73 -5.23
N PRO A 40 10.92 3.79 -6.57
CA PRO A 40 11.54 4.86 -7.36
C PRO A 40 11.05 6.25 -6.92
N GLU A 41 11.84 7.27 -7.20
CA GLU A 41 11.41 8.65 -6.99
C GLU A 41 10.40 9.04 -8.08
N TYR A 42 9.27 9.59 -7.65
CA TYR A 42 8.22 10.08 -8.54
C TYR A 42 8.00 11.56 -8.31
N GLU A 43 7.32 12.22 -9.25
CA GLU A 43 6.88 13.59 -9.06
C GLU A 43 5.87 13.66 -7.91
N PRO A 44 5.84 14.75 -7.13
CA PRO A 44 4.95 14.84 -5.97
C PRO A 44 3.46 14.68 -6.28
N ASP A 45 3.02 15.04 -7.48
CA ASP A 45 1.61 14.94 -7.88
C ASP A 45 1.21 13.57 -8.42
N THR A 46 2.12 12.61 -8.41
CA THR A 46 1.85 11.25 -8.89
C THR A 46 0.72 10.59 -8.09
N LYS A 47 -0.16 9.90 -8.78
CA LYS A 47 -1.22 9.12 -8.17
C LYS A 47 -0.69 7.75 -7.78
N ILE A 48 -0.45 7.57 -6.49
CA ILE A 48 0.10 6.32 -5.95
C ILE A 48 -1.00 5.61 -5.17
N TYR A 49 -1.13 4.30 -5.40
CA TYR A 49 -2.06 3.44 -4.67
C TYR A 49 -1.26 2.34 -4.00
N MET A 50 -1.29 2.31 -2.67
CA MET A 50 -0.55 1.33 -1.89
C MET A 50 -1.50 0.31 -1.29
N PHE A 51 -1.22 -0.97 -1.54
CA PHE A 51 -2.03 -2.09 -1.12
C PHE A 51 -1.28 -2.91 -0.10
N ALA A 52 -1.92 -3.26 1.00
CA ALA A 52 -1.38 -4.20 1.97
C ALA A 52 -2.43 -5.26 2.29
N SER A 53 -2.10 -6.52 1.98
CA SER A 53 -3.04 -7.64 2.08
C SER A 53 -3.14 -8.23 3.49
N HIS A 54 -2.13 -8.01 4.32
CA HIS A 54 -2.04 -8.56 5.68
C HIS A 54 -1.33 -7.58 6.60
N SER A 55 -1.55 -7.73 7.91
CA SER A 55 -0.84 -6.94 8.91
C SER A 55 0.58 -7.44 9.20
N HIS A 56 0.98 -8.58 8.65
CA HIS A 56 2.29 -9.17 8.90
C HIS A 56 3.41 -8.32 8.32
N LYS A 57 4.60 -8.38 8.94
CA LYS A 57 5.74 -7.51 8.60
C LYS A 57 6.24 -7.66 7.16
N ASP A 58 6.03 -8.81 6.53
CA ASP A 58 6.44 -9.06 5.15
C ASP A 58 5.37 -8.65 4.13
N HIS A 59 4.28 -8.02 4.59
CA HIS A 59 3.20 -7.50 3.74
C HIS A 59 2.86 -6.06 4.06
N TYR A 60 3.21 -5.56 5.24
CA TYR A 60 2.83 -4.23 5.69
C TYR A 60 3.92 -3.62 6.55
N ASP A 61 4.24 -2.38 6.27
CA ASP A 61 5.13 -1.54 7.05
C ASP A 61 4.41 -0.22 7.31
N MET A 62 4.24 0.12 8.58
CA MET A 62 3.55 1.35 8.98
C MET A 62 4.17 2.61 8.35
N ASP A 63 5.46 2.59 8.06
CA ASP A 63 6.14 3.75 7.48
C ASP A 63 5.64 4.08 6.07
N ILE A 64 4.88 3.20 5.41
CA ILE A 64 4.25 3.55 4.14
C ILE A 64 3.27 4.73 4.30
N LEU A 65 2.72 4.90 5.50
CA LEU A 65 1.79 5.99 5.79
C LEU A 65 2.49 7.35 5.80
N ARG A 66 3.80 7.38 6.00
CA ARG A 66 4.59 8.63 5.97
C ARG A 66 4.78 9.15 4.55
N LEU A 67 4.57 8.31 3.55
CA LEU A 67 4.68 8.73 2.14
C LEU A 67 3.62 9.76 1.76
N ALA A 68 2.55 9.89 2.54
CA ALA A 68 1.53 10.90 2.29
C ALA A 68 2.08 12.34 2.41
N GLU A 69 3.16 12.53 3.15
CA GLU A 69 3.81 13.84 3.27
C GLU A 69 4.49 14.24 1.96
N LYS A 70 5.06 13.26 1.25
CA LYS A 70 5.76 13.49 -0.01
C LYS A 70 4.82 13.44 -1.21
N TYR A 71 3.81 12.57 -1.15
CA TYR A 71 2.89 12.32 -2.26
C TYR A 71 1.46 12.59 -1.80
N PRO A 72 0.97 13.84 -1.93
CA PRO A 72 -0.36 14.18 -1.41
C PRO A 72 -1.52 13.46 -2.10
N ASN A 73 -1.29 12.95 -3.32
CA ASN A 73 -2.32 12.20 -4.05
C ASN A 73 -2.30 10.69 -3.76
N ILE A 74 -1.49 10.24 -2.81
CA ILE A 74 -1.43 8.83 -2.43
C ILE A 74 -2.74 8.38 -1.79
N LYS A 75 -3.14 7.13 -2.08
CA LYS A 75 -4.24 6.46 -1.41
C LYS A 75 -3.82 5.06 -0.99
N TYR A 76 -4.42 4.56 0.07
CA TYR A 76 -4.07 3.28 0.66
C TYR A 76 -5.27 2.35 0.63
N VAL A 77 -5.04 1.10 0.28
CA VAL A 77 -6.04 0.03 0.34
C VAL A 77 -5.47 -1.02 1.30
N LEU A 78 -5.97 -1.02 2.51
CA LEU A 78 -5.41 -1.82 3.60
C LEU A 78 -6.40 -2.89 4.06
N SER A 79 -5.89 -4.07 4.35
CA SER A 79 -6.71 -5.11 4.97
C SER A 79 -7.26 -4.63 6.32
N LYS A 80 -8.47 -5.02 6.63
CA LYS A 80 -9.15 -4.60 7.87
C LYS A 80 -8.44 -5.05 9.15
N ASP A 81 -7.53 -6.01 9.09
CA ASP A 81 -6.75 -6.43 10.25
C ASP A 81 -5.61 -5.47 10.61
N ILE A 82 -5.34 -4.50 9.73
CA ILE A 82 -4.35 -3.45 9.99
C ILE A 82 -4.99 -2.36 10.84
N LYS A 83 -4.47 -2.17 12.06
CA LYS A 83 -5.04 -1.22 13.02
C LYS A 83 -4.25 0.08 13.03
N ILE A 84 -4.91 1.17 12.69
CA ILE A 84 -4.30 2.50 12.67
C ILE A 84 -5.23 3.52 13.33
N SER A 85 -5.42 3.40 14.65
CA SER A 85 -6.21 4.38 15.39
C SER A 85 -5.55 5.76 15.38
N PRO A 86 -6.32 6.85 15.56
CA PRO A 86 -5.70 8.18 15.63
C PRO A 86 -4.63 8.30 16.70
N ASN A 87 -4.84 7.72 17.88
CA ASN A 87 -3.86 7.77 18.96
C ASN A 87 -2.58 7.00 18.61
N PHE A 88 -2.72 5.86 17.96
CA PHE A 88 -1.58 5.09 17.48
C PHE A 88 -0.74 5.89 16.48
N LEU A 89 -1.40 6.55 15.54
CA LEU A 89 -0.71 7.38 14.54
C LEU A 89 0.03 8.55 15.19
N LYS A 90 -0.62 9.25 16.11
CA LYS A 90 0.00 10.35 16.84
C LYS A 90 1.23 9.90 17.61
N LYS A 91 1.15 8.76 18.26
CA LYS A 91 2.26 8.17 19.01
C LYS A 91 3.49 7.95 18.12
N HIS A 92 3.28 7.64 16.86
CA HIS A 92 4.36 7.36 15.90
C HIS A 92 4.70 8.57 15.02
N GLY A 93 4.17 9.75 15.33
CA GLY A 93 4.48 10.97 14.60
C GLY A 93 3.83 11.06 13.22
N ILE A 94 2.72 10.35 13.01
CA ILE A 94 1.98 10.36 11.75
C ILE A 94 0.69 11.15 11.96
N ASP A 95 0.41 12.09 11.04
CA ASP A 95 -0.83 12.87 11.09
C ASP A 95 -2.04 11.93 10.95
N PRO A 96 -2.97 11.93 11.94
CA PRO A 96 -4.15 11.08 11.85
C PRO A 96 -5.04 11.32 10.63
N LYS A 97 -4.91 12.46 9.97
CA LYS A 97 -5.63 12.76 8.73
C LYS A 97 -5.30 11.79 7.60
N VAL A 98 -4.19 11.06 7.70
CA VAL A 98 -3.84 10.03 6.72
C VAL A 98 -4.96 8.99 6.59
N ARG A 99 -5.75 8.78 7.63
CA ARG A 99 -6.87 7.83 7.60
C ARG A 99 -7.93 8.18 6.55
N GLU A 100 -8.04 9.46 6.18
CA GLU A 100 -8.97 9.89 5.13
C GLU A 100 -8.55 9.37 3.74
N LYS A 101 -7.30 8.96 3.60
CA LYS A 101 -6.75 8.40 2.37
C LYS A 101 -6.84 6.88 2.32
N VAL A 102 -7.38 6.24 3.36
CA VAL A 102 -7.37 4.79 3.54
C VAL A 102 -8.74 4.20 3.28
N THR A 103 -8.79 3.16 2.45
CA THR A 103 -9.93 2.29 2.28
C THR A 103 -9.58 0.95 2.93
N PHE A 104 -10.34 0.57 3.97
CA PHE A 104 -10.16 -0.73 4.60
C PHE A 104 -10.99 -1.76 3.87
N VAL A 105 -10.40 -2.92 3.59
CA VAL A 105 -11.02 -3.96 2.78
C VAL A 105 -11.11 -5.28 3.51
N SER A 106 -12.18 -6.02 3.20
CA SER A 106 -12.42 -7.38 3.68
C SER A 106 -12.27 -8.37 2.54
N PRO A 107 -11.99 -9.66 2.82
CA PRO A 107 -11.87 -10.67 1.79
C PRO A 107 -13.16 -10.86 0.97
N GLU A 108 -12.99 -11.25 -0.28
CA GLU A 108 -14.09 -11.61 -1.20
C GLU A 108 -15.13 -10.51 -1.36
N ARG A 109 -14.66 -9.27 -1.47
CA ARG A 109 -15.49 -8.08 -1.68
C ARG A 109 -15.00 -7.28 -2.87
N LYS A 110 -15.83 -6.35 -3.33
CA LYS A 110 -15.48 -5.42 -4.40
C LYS A 110 -15.51 -4.00 -3.88
N TYR A 111 -14.53 -3.21 -4.31
CA TYR A 111 -14.37 -1.82 -3.90
C TYR A 111 -14.03 -0.97 -5.10
N LYS A 112 -14.31 0.32 -5.00
CA LYS A 112 -13.90 1.30 -6.00
C LYS A 112 -13.13 2.41 -5.32
N VAL A 113 -11.91 2.65 -5.78
CA VAL A 113 -11.08 3.76 -5.31
C VAL A 113 -10.70 4.57 -6.55
N ASP A 114 -11.21 5.79 -6.63
CA ASP A 114 -11.14 6.62 -7.83
C ASP A 114 -11.69 5.84 -9.04
N ASP A 115 -10.89 5.60 -10.07
CA ASP A 115 -11.30 4.82 -11.25
C ASP A 115 -10.79 3.38 -11.22
N LEU A 116 -10.27 2.93 -10.07
CA LEU A 116 -9.83 1.55 -9.90
C LEU A 116 -10.95 0.70 -9.35
N ASN A 117 -11.19 -0.44 -9.98
CA ASN A 117 -12.06 -1.48 -9.47
C ASN A 117 -11.21 -2.52 -8.78
N ILE A 118 -11.44 -2.73 -7.50
CA ILE A 118 -10.63 -3.61 -6.66
C ILE A 118 -11.49 -4.77 -6.21
N LYS A 119 -11.03 -5.99 -6.47
CA LYS A 119 -11.64 -7.20 -5.95
C LYS A 119 -10.68 -7.83 -4.96
N THR A 120 -11.14 -8.03 -3.74
CA THR A 120 -10.36 -8.73 -2.75
C THR A 120 -10.61 -10.23 -2.89
N LEU A 121 -9.53 -10.99 -2.81
CA LEU A 121 -9.57 -12.43 -2.94
C LEU A 121 -9.63 -13.06 -1.55
N ARG A 122 -9.49 -14.37 -1.49
CA ARG A 122 -9.45 -15.05 -0.20
C ARG A 122 -8.27 -14.57 0.63
N GLU A 123 -8.39 -14.78 1.94
CA GLU A 123 -7.51 -14.30 3.00
C GLU A 123 -6.01 -14.27 2.68
N LYS A 124 -5.50 -15.19 1.86
CA LYS A 124 -4.06 -15.28 1.57
C LYS A 124 -3.71 -14.99 0.12
N ALA A 125 -4.66 -14.58 -0.69
CA ALA A 125 -4.43 -14.46 -2.14
C ALA A 125 -4.24 -13.05 -2.65
N GLY A 126 -4.54 -12.01 -1.85
CA GLY A 126 -4.26 -10.62 -2.22
C GLY A 126 -5.39 -9.95 -3.00
N PHE A 127 -5.01 -9.19 -4.02
CA PHE A 127 -5.92 -8.29 -4.72
C PHE A 127 -5.95 -8.60 -6.21
N SER A 128 -7.11 -8.32 -6.81
CA SER A 128 -7.25 -8.14 -8.24
C SER A 128 -7.69 -6.70 -8.48
N VAL A 129 -6.98 -5.97 -9.31
CA VAL A 129 -7.22 -4.57 -9.57
C VAL A 129 -7.41 -4.36 -11.05
N LYS A 130 -8.45 -3.59 -11.42
CA LYS A 130 -8.76 -3.30 -12.80
C LYS A 130 -9.12 -1.82 -12.95
N GLU A 131 -8.62 -1.20 -13.99
CA GLU A 131 -9.02 0.15 -14.37
C GLU A 131 -10.36 0.16 -15.09
N LEU A 132 -11.08 1.23 -14.91
CA LEU A 132 -12.31 1.48 -15.68
C LEU A 132 -11.96 2.03 -17.06
#